data_d8893dcee391f8775919d0ea48d209c9
#
_entry.id   d8893dcee391f8775919d0ea48d209c9
#
_cell.length_a   1.000
_cell.length_b   1.000
_cell.length_c   1.000
_cell.angle_alpha   90.00
_cell.angle_beta   90.00
_cell.angle_gamma   90.00
#
_symmetry.space_group_name_H-M   'P 1'
#
loop_
_entity.id
_entity.type
_entity.pdbx_description
1 polymer ?
#
loop_
_entity_poly.entity_id
_entity_poly.type
_entity_poly.pdbx_seq_one_letter_code
_entity_poly.pdbx_strand_id
1 'polypeptide(L)'
;MTFDDITGDGRLWAVRYDDANDNELFRLFDQWNDVMWLRKFFKENINDLNAYFKITDINQAISDTIDDSEVLEGVILDISPEADLDLIFRPLSNNRTIAEMLEKMKARGERTNRHDSWLRIYAIRLADGKYIITGGAIKLTATMQERPHTQAELDKIEKVRRFLLDEGIVDDDGFIDYISEL
;
A
#
# COMPACT_ATOMS: atom_id res chain seq x y z
N MET A 1 -4.68 15.64 8.11
CA MET A 1 -3.81 14.58 7.50
C MET A 1 -2.40 14.87 7.97
N THR A 2 -1.70 13.88 8.50
CA THR A 2 -0.30 13.96 8.95
C THR A 2 0.50 12.80 8.37
N PHE A 3 1.83 12.82 8.55
CA PHE A 3 2.74 11.83 7.97
C PHE A 3 3.68 11.32 9.06
N ASP A 4 3.76 10.01 9.22
CA ASP A 4 4.66 9.35 10.17
C ASP A 4 5.89 8.83 9.42
N ASP A 5 7.10 9.16 9.91
CA ASP A 5 8.34 8.58 9.38
C ASP A 5 8.49 7.13 9.87
N ILE A 6 8.41 6.19 8.95
CA ILE A 6 8.45 4.75 9.24
C ILE A 6 9.88 4.24 9.45
N THR A 7 10.82 4.75 8.66
CA THR A 7 12.22 4.31 8.69
C THR A 7 13.08 5.13 9.65
N GLY A 8 12.61 6.28 10.10
CA GLY A 8 13.37 7.20 10.97
C GLY A 8 14.50 7.94 10.26
N ASP A 9 14.64 7.74 8.95
CA ASP A 9 15.64 8.39 8.10
C ASP A 9 15.03 9.17 6.93
N GLY A 10 13.70 9.31 6.93
CA GLY A 10 12.95 10.07 5.93
C GLY A 10 12.76 9.39 4.58
N ARG A 11 13.11 8.11 4.44
CA ARG A 11 12.94 7.39 3.17
C ARG A 11 11.53 6.83 2.96
N LEU A 12 10.88 6.40 4.02
CA LEU A 12 9.54 5.84 3.96
C LEU A 12 8.63 6.50 4.99
N TRP A 13 7.59 7.11 4.49
CA TRP A 13 6.55 7.75 5.28
C TRP A 13 5.22 7.00 5.12
N ALA A 14 4.31 7.15 6.06
CA ALA A 14 2.94 6.69 5.94
C ALA A 14 1.95 7.77 6.37
N VAL A 15 0.88 7.90 5.59
CA VAL A 15 -0.20 8.85 5.90
C VAL A 15 -0.98 8.37 7.12
N ARG A 16 -1.25 9.31 8.04
CA ARG A 16 -2.29 9.20 9.04
C ARG A 16 -3.43 10.13 8.64
N TYR A 17 -4.56 9.56 8.30
CA TYR A 17 -5.75 10.34 7.96
C TYR A 17 -6.37 10.95 9.22
N ASP A 18 -7.11 12.06 9.03
CA ASP A 18 -7.88 12.65 10.12
C ASP A 18 -8.83 11.59 10.71
N ASP A 19 -9.02 11.61 12.00
CA ASP A 19 -9.83 10.63 12.76
C ASP A 19 -9.27 9.19 12.80
N ALA A 20 -8.09 8.92 12.23
CA ALA A 20 -7.43 7.63 12.34
C ALA A 20 -6.52 7.56 13.57
N ASN A 21 -6.56 6.44 14.30
CA ASN A 21 -5.68 6.20 15.44
C ASN A 21 -4.24 5.95 14.99
N ASP A 22 -4.07 5.25 13.85
CA ASP A 22 -2.78 4.82 13.31
C ASP A 22 -2.56 5.30 11.88
N ASN A 23 -1.32 5.27 11.44
CA ASN A 23 -1.01 5.48 10.04
C ASN A 23 -1.45 4.29 9.18
N GLU A 24 -1.51 4.50 7.87
CA GLU A 24 -2.02 3.49 6.92
C GLU A 24 -1.20 2.20 6.90
N LEU A 25 0.11 2.25 7.16
CA LEU A 25 0.94 1.04 7.17
C LEU A 25 0.54 0.10 8.32
N PHE A 26 0.51 0.63 9.56
CA PHE A 26 0.14 -0.17 10.74
C PHE A 26 -1.32 -0.62 10.68
N ARG A 27 -2.22 0.28 10.25
CA ARG A 27 -3.62 -0.09 10.04
C ARG A 27 -3.79 -1.28 9.09
N LEU A 28 -3.03 -1.33 8.01
CA LEU A 28 -3.10 -2.43 7.04
C LEU A 28 -2.63 -3.75 7.63
N PHE A 29 -1.49 -3.76 8.32
CA PHE A 29 -0.97 -4.99 8.93
C PHE A 29 -1.87 -5.49 10.06
N ASP A 30 -2.41 -4.60 10.90
CA ASP A 30 -3.43 -4.99 11.88
C ASP A 30 -4.64 -5.63 11.21
N GLN A 31 -5.16 -5.01 10.14
CA GLN A 31 -6.31 -5.52 9.40
C GLN A 31 -6.04 -6.88 8.72
N TRP A 32 -4.84 -7.07 8.14
CA TRP A 32 -4.47 -8.31 7.46
C TRP A 32 -4.11 -9.45 8.43
N ASN A 33 -3.95 -9.15 9.70
CA ASN A 33 -3.78 -10.13 10.78
C ASN A 33 -5.07 -10.34 11.61
N ASP A 34 -6.13 -9.58 11.35
CA ASP A 34 -7.43 -9.77 12.00
C ASP A 34 -8.22 -10.89 11.33
N VAL A 35 -8.23 -12.07 11.95
CA VAL A 35 -8.94 -13.28 11.47
C VAL A 35 -10.43 -13.04 11.27
N MET A 36 -11.07 -12.22 12.12
CA MET A 36 -12.51 -11.95 12.02
C MET A 36 -12.82 -11.05 10.82
N TRP A 37 -12.00 -10.02 10.63
CA TRP A 37 -12.11 -9.14 9.48
C TRP A 37 -11.83 -9.91 8.16
N LEU A 38 -10.77 -10.70 8.10
CA LEU A 38 -10.41 -11.53 6.94
C LEU A 38 -11.53 -12.53 6.58
N ARG A 39 -12.10 -13.18 7.60
CA ARG A 39 -13.20 -14.13 7.40
C ARG A 39 -14.42 -13.44 6.75
N LYS A 40 -14.78 -12.25 7.23
CA LYS A 40 -15.86 -11.46 6.64
C LYS A 40 -15.53 -11.08 5.22
N PHE A 41 -14.32 -10.53 4.98
CA PHE A 41 -13.87 -10.11 3.66
C PHE A 41 -13.92 -11.25 2.63
N PHE A 42 -13.33 -12.41 2.95
CA PHE A 42 -13.32 -13.53 2.00
C PHE A 42 -14.69 -14.18 1.80
N LYS A 43 -15.60 -14.15 2.78
CA LYS A 43 -16.98 -14.56 2.60
C LYS A 43 -17.71 -13.66 1.59
N GLU A 44 -17.53 -12.36 1.72
CA GLU A 44 -18.16 -11.36 0.84
C GLU A 44 -17.57 -11.40 -0.58
N ASN A 45 -16.30 -11.83 -0.73
CA ASN A 45 -15.58 -11.85 -2.00
C ASN A 45 -15.25 -13.27 -2.49
N ILE A 46 -15.99 -14.29 -2.04
CA ILE A 46 -15.72 -15.71 -2.37
C ILE A 46 -15.75 -15.98 -3.88
N ASN A 47 -16.61 -15.29 -4.61
CA ASN A 47 -16.74 -15.45 -6.05
C ASN A 47 -15.46 -14.98 -6.78
N ASP A 48 -14.88 -13.86 -6.35
CA ASP A 48 -13.63 -13.34 -6.92
C ASP A 48 -12.45 -14.25 -6.53
N LEU A 49 -12.39 -14.68 -5.28
CA LEU A 49 -11.37 -15.61 -4.80
C LEU A 49 -11.36 -16.90 -5.63
N ASN A 50 -12.53 -17.48 -5.90
CA ASN A 50 -12.65 -18.67 -6.74
C ASN A 50 -12.35 -18.37 -8.21
N ALA A 51 -12.86 -17.27 -8.75
CA ALA A 51 -12.70 -16.95 -10.17
C ALA A 51 -11.24 -16.73 -10.56
N TYR A 52 -10.50 -15.97 -9.76
CA TYR A 52 -9.14 -15.53 -10.07
C TYR A 52 -8.04 -16.42 -9.48
N PHE A 53 -8.28 -17.05 -8.31
CA PHE A 53 -7.27 -17.83 -7.58
C PHE A 53 -7.61 -19.32 -7.45
N LYS A 54 -8.83 -19.74 -7.84
CA LYS A 54 -9.30 -21.12 -7.72
C LYS A 54 -9.31 -21.63 -6.26
N ILE A 55 -9.50 -20.72 -5.31
CA ILE A 55 -9.59 -21.02 -3.88
C ILE A 55 -11.04 -20.85 -3.45
N THR A 56 -11.57 -21.85 -2.75
CA THR A 56 -12.91 -21.85 -2.14
C THR A 56 -12.87 -22.01 -0.62
N ASP A 57 -11.71 -22.43 -0.09
CA ASP A 57 -11.49 -22.57 1.34
C ASP A 57 -11.09 -21.21 1.95
N ILE A 58 -12.02 -20.62 2.70
CA ILE A 58 -11.81 -19.35 3.38
C ILE A 58 -10.74 -19.44 4.45
N ASN A 59 -10.61 -20.58 5.17
CA ASN A 59 -9.58 -20.73 6.19
C ASN A 59 -8.18 -20.75 5.57
N GLN A 60 -8.04 -21.37 4.40
CA GLN A 60 -6.80 -21.29 3.63
C GLN A 60 -6.49 -19.86 3.21
N ALA A 61 -7.46 -19.13 2.66
CA ALA A 61 -7.26 -17.73 2.25
C ALA A 61 -6.85 -16.83 3.41
N ILE A 62 -7.40 -17.04 4.60
CA ILE A 62 -7.02 -16.34 5.83
C ILE A 62 -5.57 -16.66 6.19
N SER A 63 -5.18 -17.94 6.25
CA SER A 63 -3.81 -18.35 6.59
C SER A 63 -2.81 -17.77 5.57
N ASP A 64 -3.09 -17.91 4.27
CA ASP A 64 -2.23 -17.40 3.20
C ASP A 64 -2.06 -15.87 3.28
N THR A 65 -3.11 -15.14 3.70
CA THR A 65 -3.05 -13.68 3.88
C THR A 65 -2.17 -13.29 5.06
N ILE A 66 -2.29 -13.98 6.20
CA ILE A 66 -1.50 -13.72 7.40
C ILE A 66 -0.02 -14.00 7.11
N ASP A 67 0.28 -15.16 6.51
CA ASP A 67 1.65 -15.55 6.16
C ASP A 67 2.29 -14.55 5.17
N ASP A 68 1.55 -14.12 4.14
CA ASP A 68 2.02 -13.14 3.15
C ASP A 68 2.18 -11.74 3.77
N SER A 69 1.28 -11.36 4.69
CA SER A 69 1.35 -10.11 5.45
C SER A 69 2.61 -10.03 6.30
N GLU A 70 2.96 -11.11 7.01
CA GLU A 70 4.16 -11.19 7.85
C GLU A 70 5.43 -11.02 7.01
N VAL A 71 5.51 -11.69 5.86
CA VAL A 71 6.63 -11.56 4.93
C VAL A 71 6.73 -10.13 4.38
N LEU A 72 5.62 -9.55 3.95
CA LEU A 72 5.58 -8.20 3.39
C LEU A 72 5.96 -7.15 4.44
N GLU A 73 5.49 -7.30 5.68
CA GLU A 73 5.85 -6.46 6.81
C GLU A 73 7.35 -6.50 7.08
N GLY A 74 7.93 -7.70 7.14
CA GLY A 74 9.37 -7.90 7.29
C GLY A 74 10.17 -7.20 6.20
N VAL A 75 9.77 -7.33 4.94
CA VAL A 75 10.43 -6.64 3.81
C VAL A 75 10.36 -5.12 3.94
N ILE A 76 9.23 -4.57 4.38
CA ILE A 76 9.05 -3.11 4.48
C ILE A 76 9.72 -2.53 5.73
N LEU A 77 9.62 -3.20 6.88
CA LEU A 77 10.17 -2.70 8.15
C LEU A 77 11.64 -3.06 8.36
N ASP A 78 12.14 -4.11 7.72
CA ASP A 78 13.55 -4.53 7.77
C ASP A 78 14.39 -3.83 6.69
N ILE A 79 13.99 -2.60 6.31
CA ILE A 79 14.73 -1.79 5.35
C ILE A 79 16.02 -1.32 6.02
N SER A 80 17.14 -1.91 5.61
CA SER A 80 18.46 -1.40 5.96
C SER A 80 18.74 -0.06 5.25
N PRO A 81 19.71 0.75 5.73
CA PRO A 81 20.11 1.96 5.03
C PRO A 81 20.54 1.73 3.57
N GLU A 82 20.99 0.52 3.24
CA GLU A 82 21.38 0.13 1.89
C GLU A 82 20.21 -0.44 1.06
N ALA A 83 19.05 -0.68 1.66
CA ALA A 83 17.91 -1.24 0.93
C ALA A 83 17.35 -0.23 -0.08
N ASP A 84 17.17 -0.70 -1.31
CA ASP A 84 16.61 0.08 -2.40
C ASP A 84 15.10 -0.06 -2.43
N LEU A 85 14.38 0.96 -1.95
CA LEU A 85 12.92 1.02 -2.00
C LEU A 85 12.36 1.00 -3.43
N ASP A 86 13.13 1.42 -4.42
CA ASP A 86 12.76 1.35 -5.84
C ASP A 86 12.63 -0.10 -6.35
N LEU A 87 13.23 -1.08 -5.65
CA LEU A 87 13.01 -2.51 -5.92
C LEU A 87 11.68 -3.01 -5.36
N ILE A 88 11.18 -2.40 -4.28
CA ILE A 88 9.93 -2.79 -3.60
C ILE A 88 8.74 -2.11 -4.28
N PHE A 89 8.81 -0.79 -4.48
CA PHE A 89 7.74 -0.01 -5.08
C PHE A 89 7.91 0.10 -6.60
N ARG A 90 6.84 -0.18 -7.33
CA ARG A 90 6.78 -0.11 -8.79
C ARG A 90 5.64 0.79 -9.25
N PRO A 91 5.71 1.39 -10.43
CA PRO A 91 4.64 2.22 -10.96
C PRO A 91 3.27 1.54 -10.89
N LEU A 92 2.25 2.28 -10.50
CA LEU A 92 0.88 1.78 -10.46
C LEU A 92 0.36 1.49 -11.87
N SER A 93 0.67 2.39 -12.82
CA SER A 93 0.35 2.19 -14.24
C SER A 93 1.51 1.53 -14.97
N ASN A 94 1.21 0.52 -15.79
CA ASN A 94 2.19 -0.13 -16.65
C ASN A 94 2.40 0.62 -17.99
N ASN A 95 1.54 1.59 -18.32
CA ASN A 95 1.58 2.37 -19.56
C ASN A 95 2.16 3.75 -19.29
N ARG A 96 3.47 3.83 -19.11
CA ARG A 96 4.18 5.09 -18.94
C ARG A 96 4.49 5.73 -20.29
N THR A 97 4.04 6.97 -20.47
CA THR A 97 4.50 7.84 -21.55
C THR A 97 5.27 9.07 -21.04
N ILE A 98 5.09 9.48 -19.78
CA ILE A 98 5.76 10.67 -19.19
C ILE A 98 5.97 10.39 -17.68
N ALA A 99 7.13 10.78 -17.14
CA ALA A 99 7.37 10.80 -15.69
C ALA A 99 6.46 11.88 -15.05
N GLU A 100 5.53 11.46 -14.22
CA GLU A 100 4.65 12.38 -13.47
C GLU A 100 5.34 12.77 -12.15
N MET A 101 5.22 14.05 -11.77
CA MET A 101 5.56 14.47 -10.41
C MET A 101 4.65 13.74 -9.41
N LEU A 102 5.20 13.32 -8.28
CA LEU A 102 4.47 12.55 -7.26
C LEU A 102 3.79 11.31 -7.86
N GLU A 103 4.60 10.48 -8.50
CA GLU A 103 4.11 9.28 -9.19
C GLU A 103 3.42 8.31 -8.23
N LYS A 104 2.31 7.74 -8.68
CA LYS A 104 1.58 6.71 -7.94
C LYS A 104 2.29 5.35 -8.10
N MET A 105 2.58 4.71 -6.97
CA MET A 105 3.37 3.48 -6.88
C MET A 105 2.59 2.38 -6.14
N LYS A 106 3.04 1.14 -6.30
CA LYS A 106 2.52 -0.03 -5.58
C LYS A 106 3.65 -0.96 -5.17
N ALA A 107 3.55 -1.51 -3.98
CA ALA A 107 4.28 -2.70 -3.56
C ALA A 107 3.33 -3.90 -3.56
N ARG A 108 3.88 -5.08 -3.76
CA ARG A 108 3.15 -6.33 -3.84
C ARG A 108 3.81 -7.34 -2.90
N GLY A 109 3.01 -8.13 -2.17
CA GLY A 109 3.49 -9.30 -1.46
C GLY A 109 4.19 -10.30 -2.40
N GLU A 110 5.01 -11.13 -1.85
CA GLU A 110 5.72 -12.15 -2.61
C GLU A 110 4.75 -13.24 -3.11
N ARG A 111 5.16 -13.93 -4.18
CA ARG A 111 4.42 -15.10 -4.65
C ARG A 111 4.56 -16.23 -3.63
N THR A 112 3.44 -16.73 -3.11
CA THR A 112 3.43 -17.96 -2.33
C THR A 112 3.67 -19.17 -3.23
N ASN A 113 3.94 -20.34 -2.64
CA ASN A 113 4.04 -21.59 -3.39
C ASN A 113 2.72 -22.01 -4.07
N ARG A 114 1.60 -21.39 -3.71
CA ARG A 114 0.25 -21.76 -4.16
C ARG A 114 -0.34 -20.78 -5.15
N HIS A 115 -0.09 -19.48 -4.96
CA HIS A 115 -0.67 -18.42 -5.79
C HIS A 115 0.14 -17.13 -5.69
N ASP A 116 -0.13 -16.22 -6.60
CA ASP A 116 0.39 -14.85 -6.52
C ASP A 116 -0.24 -14.10 -5.35
N SER A 117 0.54 -13.28 -4.65
CA SER A 117 0.02 -12.43 -3.59
C SER A 117 -1.10 -11.52 -4.08
N TRP A 118 -2.16 -11.42 -3.29
CA TRP A 118 -3.23 -10.42 -3.46
C TRP A 118 -3.04 -9.17 -2.61
N LEU A 119 -2.03 -9.13 -1.73
CA LEU A 119 -1.74 -7.94 -0.95
C LEU A 119 -1.12 -6.83 -1.80
N ARG A 120 -1.59 -5.63 -1.63
CA ARG A 120 -1.07 -4.43 -2.30
C ARG A 120 -0.95 -3.29 -1.30
N ILE A 121 0.20 -2.63 -1.29
CA ILE A 121 0.43 -1.35 -0.62
C ILE A 121 0.59 -0.31 -1.71
N TYR A 122 -0.05 0.83 -1.54
CA TYR A 122 -0.03 1.95 -2.47
C TYR A 122 0.72 3.12 -1.86
N ALA A 123 1.53 3.78 -2.69
CA ALA A 123 2.39 4.87 -2.27
C ALA A 123 2.49 5.97 -3.33
N ILE A 124 2.99 7.11 -2.92
CA ILE A 124 3.45 8.21 -3.78
C ILE A 124 4.98 8.25 -3.69
N ARG A 125 5.64 8.39 -4.82
CA ARG A 125 7.08 8.60 -4.90
C ARG A 125 7.39 10.09 -4.77
N LEU A 126 8.19 10.46 -3.80
CA LEU A 126 8.71 11.82 -3.62
C LEU A 126 9.97 12.05 -4.47
N ALA A 127 10.91 11.11 -4.38
CA ALA A 127 12.16 11.07 -5.11
C ALA A 127 12.64 9.62 -5.24
N ASP A 128 13.79 9.40 -5.83
CA ASP A 128 14.42 8.07 -5.91
C ASP A 128 14.66 7.52 -4.50
N GLY A 129 14.11 6.33 -4.23
CA GLY A 129 14.19 5.68 -2.93
C GLY A 129 13.39 6.34 -1.81
N LYS A 130 12.47 7.28 -2.11
CA LYS A 130 11.67 7.98 -1.10
C LYS A 130 10.17 7.94 -1.41
N TYR A 131 9.37 7.46 -0.44
CA TYR A 131 7.97 7.13 -0.66
C TYR A 131 7.07 7.53 0.51
N ILE A 132 5.80 7.82 0.18
CA ILE A 132 4.72 8.01 1.16
C ILE A 132 3.66 6.93 0.93
N ILE A 133 3.45 6.03 1.88
CA ILE A 133 2.38 5.03 1.85
C ILE A 133 1.04 5.74 2.08
N THR A 134 0.09 5.49 1.19
CA THR A 134 -1.24 6.12 1.21
C THR A 134 -2.37 5.17 1.56
N GLY A 135 -2.12 3.87 1.51
CA GLY A 135 -3.10 2.82 1.80
C GLY A 135 -2.71 1.47 1.22
N GLY A 136 -3.67 0.58 1.17
CA GLY A 136 -3.48 -0.76 0.61
C GLY A 136 -4.76 -1.57 0.62
N ALA A 137 -4.75 -2.71 -0.08
CA ALA A 137 -5.91 -3.57 -0.21
C ALA A 137 -5.54 -5.03 -0.46
N ILE A 138 -6.50 -5.92 -0.18
CA ILE A 138 -6.57 -7.26 -0.76
C ILE A 138 -7.19 -7.11 -2.15
N LYS A 139 -6.41 -7.36 -3.19
CA LYS A 139 -6.82 -7.22 -4.60
C LYS A 139 -7.02 -8.58 -5.23
N LEU A 140 -8.26 -9.01 -5.39
CA LEU A 140 -8.62 -10.31 -5.98
C LEU A 140 -8.96 -10.23 -7.47
N THR A 141 -9.22 -9.04 -8.02
CA THR A 141 -9.62 -8.83 -9.42
C THR A 141 -8.48 -8.33 -10.30
N ALA A 142 -8.65 -8.33 -11.61
CA ALA A 142 -7.63 -7.90 -12.56
C ALA A 142 -7.31 -6.41 -12.42
N THR A 143 -8.33 -5.55 -12.30
CA THR A 143 -8.17 -4.10 -12.14
C THR A 143 -8.70 -3.59 -10.80
N MET A 144 -8.27 -2.39 -10.38
CA MET A 144 -8.71 -1.79 -9.12
C MET A 144 -10.13 -1.23 -9.19
N GLN A 145 -10.57 -0.83 -10.38
CA GLN A 145 -11.87 -0.22 -10.62
C GLN A 145 -13.03 -1.23 -10.56
N GLU A 146 -12.73 -2.53 -10.56
CA GLU A 146 -13.77 -3.57 -10.54
C GLU A 146 -14.47 -3.71 -9.18
N ARG A 147 -13.88 -3.23 -8.10
CA ARG A 147 -14.44 -3.36 -6.76
C ARG A 147 -14.35 -2.06 -5.96
N PRO A 148 -15.40 -1.74 -5.17
CA PRO A 148 -15.44 -0.49 -4.39
C PRO A 148 -14.27 -0.32 -3.44
N HIS A 149 -13.81 -1.38 -2.77
CA HIS A 149 -12.71 -1.30 -1.80
C HIS A 149 -11.37 -0.98 -2.46
N THR A 150 -11.10 -1.50 -3.66
CA THR A 150 -9.88 -1.15 -4.41
C THR A 150 -10.00 0.19 -5.12
N GLN A 151 -11.19 0.59 -5.57
CA GLN A 151 -11.43 1.94 -6.09
C GLN A 151 -11.20 3.00 -4.99
N ALA A 152 -11.65 2.73 -3.76
CA ALA A 152 -11.43 3.63 -2.63
C ALA A 152 -9.94 3.89 -2.36
N GLU A 153 -9.05 2.92 -2.61
CA GLU A 153 -7.62 3.12 -2.47
C GLU A 153 -7.04 4.01 -3.60
N LEU A 154 -7.59 3.94 -4.81
CA LEU A 154 -7.24 4.90 -5.87
C LEU A 154 -7.64 6.33 -5.51
N ASP A 155 -8.81 6.49 -4.90
CA ASP A 155 -9.30 7.80 -4.45
C ASP A 155 -8.44 8.35 -3.31
N LYS A 156 -7.98 7.49 -2.38
CA LYS A 156 -7.05 7.86 -1.31
C LYS A 156 -5.72 8.37 -1.86
N ILE A 157 -5.08 7.62 -2.76
CA ILE A 157 -3.78 8.03 -3.32
C ILE A 157 -3.91 9.35 -4.07
N GLU A 158 -5.01 9.57 -4.80
CA GLU A 158 -5.25 10.83 -5.49
C GLU A 158 -5.52 11.99 -4.51
N LYS A 159 -6.23 11.73 -3.41
CA LYS A 159 -6.46 12.73 -2.34
C LYS A 159 -5.14 13.19 -1.73
N VAL A 160 -4.23 12.27 -1.41
CA VAL A 160 -2.91 12.61 -0.85
C VAL A 160 -2.08 13.38 -1.88
N ARG A 161 -2.06 12.90 -3.14
CA ARG A 161 -1.33 13.58 -4.21
C ARG A 161 -1.80 15.02 -4.41
N ARG A 162 -3.11 15.26 -4.42
CA ARG A 162 -3.67 16.63 -4.53
C ARG A 162 -3.28 17.49 -3.33
N PHE A 163 -3.40 16.94 -2.13
CA PHE A 163 -2.99 17.66 -0.92
C PHE A 163 -1.54 18.14 -1.02
N LEU A 164 -0.60 17.26 -1.40
CA LEU A 164 0.81 17.62 -1.55
C LEU A 164 1.00 18.73 -2.61
N LEU A 165 0.34 18.59 -3.76
CA LEU A 165 0.43 19.62 -4.83
C LEU A 165 -0.19 20.96 -4.41
N ASP A 166 -1.29 20.95 -3.68
CA ASP A 166 -1.96 22.16 -3.19
C ASP A 166 -1.09 22.90 -2.15
N GLU A 167 -0.29 22.16 -1.36
CA GLU A 167 0.74 22.71 -0.46
C GLU A 167 2.05 23.08 -1.18
N GLY A 168 2.11 22.93 -2.51
CA GLY A 168 3.30 23.23 -3.31
C GLY A 168 4.42 22.20 -3.23
N ILE A 169 4.15 21.03 -2.65
CA ILE A 169 5.10 19.92 -2.49
C ILE A 169 5.13 19.12 -3.80
N VAL A 170 6.26 19.11 -4.47
CA VAL A 170 6.45 18.42 -5.75
C VAL A 170 7.58 17.37 -5.71
N ASP A 171 8.38 17.37 -4.66
CA ASP A 171 9.54 16.52 -4.46
C ASP A 171 9.83 16.31 -2.95
N ASP A 172 10.93 15.62 -2.66
CA ASP A 172 11.38 15.35 -1.31
C ASP A 172 11.80 16.60 -0.53
N ASP A 173 12.51 17.52 -1.17
CA ASP A 173 12.98 18.74 -0.50
C ASP A 173 11.78 19.56 -0.01
N GLY A 174 10.79 19.79 -0.87
CA GLY A 174 9.53 20.46 -0.50
C GLY A 174 8.75 19.72 0.58
N PHE A 175 8.79 18.38 0.58
CA PHE A 175 8.14 17.58 1.62
C PHE A 175 8.84 17.72 2.98
N ILE A 176 10.17 17.66 3.01
CA ILE A 176 10.96 17.82 4.25
C ILE A 176 10.79 19.23 4.82
N ASP A 177 10.77 20.27 3.98
CA ASP A 177 10.50 21.63 4.41
C ASP A 177 9.12 21.72 5.08
N TYR A 178 8.09 21.17 4.45
CA TYR A 178 6.73 21.12 5.00
C TYR A 178 6.66 20.41 6.35
N ILE A 179 7.29 19.22 6.49
CA ILE A 179 7.32 18.47 7.76
C ILE A 179 8.05 19.24 8.85
N SER A 180 9.07 20.01 8.50
CA SER A 180 9.88 20.79 9.47
C SER A 180 9.14 22.01 10.02
N GLU A 181 8.08 22.46 9.36
CA GLU A 181 7.25 23.59 9.76
C GLU A 181 6.05 23.19 10.65
N LEU A 182 5.76 21.88 10.78
CA LEU A 182 4.67 21.35 11.60
C LEU A 182 5.10 21.19 13.06
#